data_22eb76319cbc61c885621e750cad5fb3
#
_entry.id   22eb76319cbc61c885621e750cad5fb3
#
_cell.length_a   1.000
_cell.length_b   1.000
_cell.length_c   1.000
_cell.angle_alpha   90.00
_cell.angle_beta   90.00
_cell.angle_gamma   90.00
#
_symmetry.space_group_name_H-M   'P 1'
#
loop_
_entity.id
_entity.type
_entity.pdbx_description
1 polymer ?
#
loop_
_entity_poly.entity_id
_entity_poly.type
_entity_poly.pdbx_seq_one_letter_code
_entity_poly.pdbx_strand_id
1 'polypeptide(L)'
;GDVIGNVSANPNAIGYVSLASVRGGVAVVAVDGTACTEEAVKSGAYPIRRPFLLITQKDAVLSDAAQAFLDYALSPEVADYIARAGAIAP
;
A
#
# COMPACT_ATOMS: atom_id res chain seq x y z
N GLY A 1 0.13 -12.75 7.89
CA GLY A 1 -0.99 -13.57 8.24
C GLY A 1 -1.42 -13.54 9.69
N ASP A 2 -0.48 -13.48 10.61
CA ASP A 2 -0.81 -13.67 12.04
C ASP A 2 -1.45 -12.45 12.71
N VAL A 3 -1.21 -11.23 12.21
CA VAL A 3 -1.80 -10.02 12.80
C VAL A 3 -3.33 -10.10 12.81
N ILE A 4 -3.95 -10.46 11.70
CA ILE A 4 -5.41 -10.58 11.61
C ILE A 4 -5.92 -11.68 12.52
N GLY A 5 -5.23 -12.83 12.56
CA GLY A 5 -5.59 -13.93 13.45
C GLY A 5 -5.54 -13.52 14.93
N ASN A 6 -4.49 -12.85 15.33
CA ASN A 6 -4.33 -12.38 16.71
C ASN A 6 -5.37 -11.33 17.10
N VAL A 7 -5.64 -10.36 16.21
CA VAL A 7 -6.63 -9.32 16.47
C VAL A 7 -8.05 -9.89 16.50
N SER A 8 -8.39 -10.81 15.60
CA SER A 8 -9.72 -11.43 15.59
C SER A 8 -9.98 -12.30 16.82
N ALA A 9 -8.94 -12.87 17.43
CA ALA A 9 -9.05 -13.70 18.61
C ALA A 9 -9.07 -12.92 19.94
N ASN A 10 -8.71 -11.64 19.93
CA ASN A 10 -8.60 -10.82 21.14
C ASN A 10 -9.30 -9.46 20.97
N PRO A 11 -10.44 -9.24 21.65
CA PRO A 11 -11.20 -7.99 21.52
C PRO A 11 -10.46 -6.74 22.04
N ASN A 12 -9.36 -6.93 22.77
CA ASN A 12 -8.52 -5.82 23.27
C ASN A 12 -7.29 -5.56 22.39
N ALA A 13 -7.17 -6.29 21.28
CA ALA A 13 -6.02 -6.14 20.39
C ALA A 13 -6.28 -5.11 19.28
N ILE A 14 -5.22 -4.41 18.90
CA ILE A 14 -5.16 -3.57 17.71
C ILE A 14 -3.91 -3.95 16.91
N GLY A 15 -3.97 -3.88 15.60
CA GLY A 15 -2.85 -4.19 14.72
C GLY A 15 -2.88 -3.36 13.46
N TYR A 16 -1.89 -3.54 12.60
CA TYR A 16 -1.86 -2.92 11.29
C TYR A 16 -1.47 -3.95 10.22
N VAL A 17 -2.07 -3.79 9.06
CA VAL A 17 -1.81 -4.62 7.86
C VAL A 17 -2.03 -3.75 6.64
N SER A 18 -1.58 -4.23 5.48
CA SER A 18 -1.94 -3.55 4.22
C SER A 18 -3.44 -3.64 3.97
N LEU A 19 -4.00 -2.61 3.32
CA LEU A 19 -5.45 -2.57 3.03
C LEU A 19 -5.92 -3.81 2.24
N ALA A 20 -5.14 -4.25 1.29
CA ALA A 20 -5.45 -5.44 0.50
C ALA A 20 -5.42 -6.77 1.30
N SER A 21 -4.80 -6.77 2.46
CA SER A 21 -4.75 -7.96 3.34
C SER A 21 -5.94 -8.04 4.29
N VAL A 22 -6.78 -7.02 4.35
CA VAL A 22 -7.94 -7.01 5.23
C VAL A 22 -8.94 -8.08 4.78
N ARG A 23 -9.40 -8.89 5.74
CA ARG A 23 -10.38 -9.94 5.52
C ARG A 23 -11.31 -10.06 6.73
N GLY A 24 -12.30 -10.95 6.66
CA GLY A 24 -13.28 -11.13 7.73
C GLY A 24 -12.68 -11.39 9.11
N GLY A 25 -13.44 -11.05 10.14
CA GLY A 25 -13.05 -11.24 11.54
C GLY A 25 -12.40 -10.01 12.19
N VAL A 26 -12.13 -8.94 11.45
CA VAL A 26 -11.57 -7.69 11.97
C VAL A 26 -12.32 -6.49 11.40
N ALA A 27 -12.30 -5.38 12.13
CA ALA A 27 -12.82 -4.10 11.68
C ALA A 27 -11.67 -3.15 11.32
N VAL A 28 -11.84 -2.39 10.27
CA VAL A 28 -10.89 -1.33 9.89
C VAL A 28 -11.28 -0.04 10.61
N VAL A 29 -10.32 0.53 11.33
CA VAL A 29 -10.55 1.71 12.15
C VAL A 29 -10.42 2.97 11.30
N ALA A 30 -11.40 3.88 11.40
CA ALA A 30 -11.27 5.23 10.89
C ALA A 30 -10.25 6.02 11.72
N VAL A 31 -9.47 6.86 11.08
CA VAL A 31 -8.48 7.72 11.73
C VAL A 31 -8.80 9.18 11.44
N ASP A 32 -8.86 9.98 12.48
CA ASP A 32 -9.26 11.40 12.40
C ASP A 32 -10.58 11.62 11.65
N GLY A 33 -11.53 10.71 11.85
CA GLY A 33 -12.85 10.76 11.20
C GLY A 33 -12.86 10.29 9.74
N THR A 34 -11.74 9.83 9.21
CA THR A 34 -11.63 9.36 7.82
C THR A 34 -11.59 7.84 7.77
N ALA A 35 -12.49 7.24 7.01
CA ALA A 35 -12.49 5.80 6.76
C ALA A 35 -11.30 5.40 5.88
N CYS A 36 -10.76 4.21 6.11
CA CYS A 36 -9.67 3.66 5.31
C CYS A 36 -10.22 3.10 3.99
N THR A 37 -10.26 3.94 2.98
CA THR A 37 -10.61 3.56 1.61
C THR A 37 -9.43 3.78 0.69
N GLU A 38 -9.43 3.12 -0.47
CA GLU A 38 -8.37 3.33 -1.47
C GLU A 38 -8.27 4.81 -1.88
N GLU A 39 -9.42 5.46 -2.11
CA GLU A 39 -9.47 6.88 -2.44
C GLU A 39 -8.90 7.76 -1.33
N ALA A 40 -9.25 7.50 -0.07
CA ALA A 40 -8.74 8.26 1.07
C ALA A 40 -7.22 8.06 1.26
N VAL A 41 -6.71 6.87 0.98
CA VAL A 41 -5.27 6.60 1.00
C VAL A 41 -4.55 7.33 -0.13
N LYS A 42 -5.08 7.28 -1.36
CA LYS A 42 -4.51 7.99 -2.51
C LYS A 42 -4.46 9.50 -2.30
N SER A 43 -5.55 10.09 -1.85
CA SER A 43 -5.65 11.54 -1.63
C SER A 43 -4.83 12.04 -0.44
N GLY A 44 -4.42 11.13 0.46
CA GLY A 44 -3.76 11.50 1.72
C GLY A 44 -4.71 11.88 2.84
N ALA A 45 -6.02 11.76 2.63
CA ALA A 45 -7.03 12.01 3.67
C ALA A 45 -6.92 10.99 4.82
N TYR A 46 -6.56 9.74 4.52
CA TYR A 46 -6.22 8.75 5.53
C TYR A 46 -4.74 8.86 5.90
N PRO A 47 -4.42 9.32 7.13
CA PRO A 47 -3.05 9.73 7.45
C PRO A 47 -2.07 8.56 7.64
N ILE A 48 -2.57 7.37 7.98
CA ILE A 48 -1.72 6.19 8.18
C ILE A 48 -1.53 5.49 6.84
N ARG A 49 -0.54 5.94 6.09
CA ARG A 49 -0.15 5.36 4.80
C ARG A 49 1.35 5.31 4.65
N ARG A 50 1.83 4.43 3.79
CA ARG A 50 3.24 4.30 3.50
C ARG A 50 3.47 4.18 2.00
N PRO A 51 4.26 5.07 1.39
CA PRO A 51 4.62 4.95 -0.02
C PRO A 51 5.65 3.83 -0.21
N PHE A 52 5.56 3.14 -1.34
CA PHE A 52 6.66 2.34 -1.86
C PHE A 52 7.55 3.24 -2.71
N LEU A 53 8.84 3.19 -2.46
CA LEU A 53 9.80 4.06 -3.13
C LEU A 53 10.69 3.25 -4.05
N LEU A 54 10.86 3.72 -5.27
CA LEU A 54 11.91 3.27 -6.17
C LEU A 54 13.14 4.14 -5.93
N ILE A 55 14.27 3.49 -5.69
CA ILE A 55 15.51 4.17 -5.32
C ILE A 55 16.55 3.91 -6.40
N THR A 56 17.20 4.98 -6.85
CA THR A 56 18.34 4.92 -7.76
C THR A 56 19.53 5.62 -7.13
N GLN A 57 20.72 5.33 -7.63
CA GLN A 57 21.93 6.03 -7.18
C GLN A 57 21.83 7.51 -7.61
N LYS A 58 22.11 8.42 -6.68
CA LYS A 58 22.11 9.85 -6.95
C LYS A 58 23.11 10.19 -8.05
N ASP A 59 22.70 11.02 -9.00
CA ASP A 59 23.51 11.53 -10.10
C ASP A 59 24.08 10.44 -11.04
N ALA A 60 23.59 9.19 -10.93
CA ALA A 60 23.97 8.12 -11.83
C ALA A 60 23.12 8.13 -13.11
N VAL A 61 23.76 7.79 -14.23
CA VAL A 61 23.06 7.48 -15.46
C VAL A 61 22.65 6.01 -15.43
N LEU A 62 21.35 5.74 -15.49
CA LEU A 62 20.82 4.39 -15.53
C LEU A 62 21.13 3.72 -16.86
N SER A 63 21.32 2.41 -16.87
CA SER A 63 21.33 1.63 -18.11
C SER A 63 19.98 1.77 -18.82
N ASP A 64 19.95 1.55 -20.13
CA ASP A 64 18.70 1.60 -20.90
C ASP A 64 17.65 0.64 -20.36
N ALA A 65 18.06 -0.56 -19.95
CA ALA A 65 17.17 -1.54 -19.35
C ALA A 65 16.62 -1.10 -17.99
N ALA A 66 17.45 -0.51 -17.13
CA ALA A 66 17.00 -0.02 -15.82
C ALA A 66 16.06 1.18 -15.97
N GLN A 67 16.34 2.08 -16.91
CA GLN A 67 15.47 3.22 -17.19
C GLN A 67 14.11 2.75 -17.76
N ALA A 68 14.12 1.79 -18.67
CA ALA A 68 12.90 1.22 -19.23
C ALA A 68 12.03 0.56 -18.15
N PHE A 69 12.64 -0.17 -17.22
CA PHE A 69 11.94 -0.75 -16.08
C PHE A 69 11.32 0.33 -15.18
N LEU A 70 12.09 1.35 -14.84
CA LEU A 70 11.62 2.46 -14.00
C LEU A 70 10.43 3.19 -14.66
N ASP A 71 10.54 3.50 -15.95
CA ASP A 71 9.48 4.15 -16.71
C ASP A 71 8.21 3.30 -16.76
N TYR A 72 8.36 2.00 -16.98
CA TYR A 72 7.24 1.05 -16.96
C TYR A 72 6.60 0.95 -15.58
N ALA A 73 7.41 0.85 -14.52
CA ALA A 73 6.92 0.74 -13.14
C ALA A 73 6.15 1.99 -12.67
N LEU A 74 6.42 3.14 -13.27
CA LEU A 74 5.72 4.40 -12.99
C LEU A 74 4.59 4.70 -13.98
N SER A 75 4.41 3.85 -15.00
CA SER A 75 3.36 4.03 -16.00
C SER A 75 2.00 3.52 -15.52
N PRO A 76 0.89 3.99 -16.10
CA PRO A 76 -0.45 3.45 -15.80
C PRO A 76 -0.62 1.96 -16.18
N GLU A 77 0.21 1.45 -17.07
CA GLU A 77 0.12 0.06 -17.56
C GLU A 77 0.34 -0.98 -16.47
N VAL A 78 1.08 -0.64 -15.40
CA VAL A 78 1.34 -1.57 -14.28
C VAL A 78 0.26 -1.53 -13.19
N ALA A 79 -0.73 -0.67 -13.29
CA ALA A 79 -1.72 -0.47 -12.22
C ALA A 79 -2.37 -1.79 -11.77
N ASP A 80 -2.74 -2.66 -12.72
CA ASP A 80 -3.34 -3.95 -12.41
C ASP A 80 -2.37 -4.90 -11.68
N TYR A 81 -1.09 -4.88 -12.05
CA TYR A 81 -0.07 -5.69 -11.37
C TYR A 81 0.16 -5.20 -9.95
N ILE A 82 0.21 -3.88 -9.76
CA ILE A 82 0.36 -3.26 -8.43
C ILE A 82 -0.84 -3.62 -7.55
N ALA A 83 -2.05 -3.51 -8.07
CA ALA A 83 -3.26 -3.87 -7.35
C ALA A 83 -3.28 -5.36 -6.95
N ARG A 84 -2.90 -6.26 -7.85
CA ARG A 84 -2.78 -7.70 -7.55
C ARG A 84 -1.71 -7.99 -6.50
N ALA A 85 -0.66 -7.19 -6.44
CA ALA A 85 0.38 -7.29 -5.41
C ALA A 85 -0.06 -6.73 -4.05
N GLY A 86 -1.25 -6.14 -3.97
CA GLY A 86 -1.81 -5.62 -2.72
C GLY A 86 -1.37 -4.20 -2.40
N ALA A 87 -0.95 -3.44 -3.40
CA ALA A 87 -0.62 -2.03 -3.26
C ALA A 87 -1.59 -1.16 -4.07
N ILE A 88 -1.56 0.12 -3.80
CA ILE A 88 -2.38 1.11 -4.52
C ILE A 88 -1.49 1.79 -5.56
N ALA A 89 -1.88 1.73 -6.82
CA ALA A 89 -1.18 2.42 -7.90
C ALA A 89 -1.28 3.95 -7.76
N PRO A 90 -0.30 4.69 -8.26
CA PRO A 90 -0.31 6.15 -8.23
C PRO A 90 -1.53 6.75 -8.91
#